data_20f4ad8f8dd2e3fd70197b1ea6f122f3
#
_entry.id   20f4ad8f8dd2e3fd70197b1ea6f122f3
#
_cell.length_a   1.000
_cell.length_b   1.000
_cell.length_c   1.000
_cell.angle_alpha   90.00
_cell.angle_beta   90.00
_cell.angle_gamma   90.00
#
_symmetry.space_group_name_H-M   'P 1'
#
loop_
_entity.id
_entity.type
_entity.pdbx_description
1 polymer ?
#
loop_
_entity_poly.entity_id
_entity_poly.type
_entity_poly.pdbx_seq_one_letter_code
_entity_poly.pdbx_strand_id
1 'polypeptide(L)'
;RTGTLPVLAGIRMQVAGDTLTVTGTDLELTIQLTVEVGGERDGAAVVPARLVGDIVKALPAGAVEIDLVDQSSAGDGASEMSISAGRSQFSVRPLSLDDYPAQTEPATEAVTLPAAAMSDALRQVVRAASTDDARAVLTGVLLAAEDDGLRMVATDSYRLAVRDLPESSMLGS
;
A
#
# COMPACT_ATOMS: atom_id res chain seq x y z
N ARG A 1 16.74 11.64 11.25
CA ARG A 1 16.17 11.81 9.90
C ARG A 1 16.91 10.84 9.00
N THR A 2 16.40 9.64 8.89
CA THR A 2 16.79 8.65 7.91
C THR A 2 16.50 9.24 6.54
N GLY A 3 17.51 9.25 5.65
CA GLY A 3 17.36 9.73 4.27
C GLY A 3 16.27 8.90 3.58
N THR A 4 15.15 9.52 3.32
CA THR A 4 14.06 8.91 2.57
C THR A 4 14.58 8.62 1.18
N LEU A 5 14.54 7.37 0.75
CA LEU A 5 14.85 6.99 -0.63
C LEU A 5 13.90 7.77 -1.55
N PRO A 6 14.40 8.53 -2.54
CA PRO A 6 13.54 9.34 -3.41
C PRO A 6 12.44 8.54 -4.10
N VAL A 7 12.68 7.24 -4.35
CA VAL A 7 11.73 6.32 -4.98
C VAL A 7 10.49 6.06 -4.11
N LEU A 8 10.57 6.23 -2.79
CA LEU A 8 9.43 6.09 -1.88
C LEU A 8 8.41 7.24 -1.99
N ALA A 9 8.78 8.35 -2.64
CA ALA A 9 7.81 9.38 -3.04
C ALA A 9 7.00 8.97 -4.27
N GLY A 10 7.30 7.83 -4.87
CA GLY A 10 6.62 7.24 -6.01
C GLY A 10 5.58 6.21 -5.62
N ILE A 11 4.70 5.90 -6.57
CA ILE A 11 3.83 4.74 -6.56
C ILE A 11 4.24 3.80 -7.70
N ARG A 12 4.24 2.51 -7.43
CA ARG A 12 4.42 1.49 -8.46
C ARG A 12 3.07 1.19 -9.09
N MET A 13 3.03 1.27 -10.41
CA MET A 13 1.89 0.88 -11.23
C MET A 13 2.32 -0.34 -12.04
N GLN A 14 1.53 -1.40 -12.00
CA GLN A 14 1.81 -2.65 -12.72
C GLN A 14 0.55 -3.13 -13.40
N VAL A 15 0.64 -3.37 -14.70
CA VAL A 15 -0.43 -4.01 -15.50
C VAL A 15 -0.03 -5.45 -15.76
N ALA A 16 -0.96 -6.37 -15.50
CA ALA A 16 -0.85 -7.78 -15.83
C ALA A 16 -2.22 -8.25 -16.36
N GLY A 17 -2.30 -8.57 -17.65
CA GLY A 17 -3.57 -8.77 -18.35
C GLY A 17 -4.49 -7.55 -18.17
N ASP A 18 -5.73 -7.76 -17.78
CA ASP A 18 -6.72 -6.71 -17.57
C ASP A 18 -6.73 -6.17 -16.12
N THR A 19 -5.62 -6.27 -15.42
CA THR A 19 -5.52 -5.85 -14.02
C THR A 19 -4.40 -4.82 -13.86
N LEU A 20 -4.76 -3.65 -13.31
CA LEU A 20 -3.80 -2.64 -12.84
C LEU A 20 -3.66 -2.75 -11.32
N THR A 21 -2.45 -2.99 -10.86
CA THR A 21 -2.08 -2.95 -9.46
C THR A 21 -1.29 -1.68 -9.17
N VAL A 22 -1.76 -0.89 -8.20
CA VAL A 22 -1.10 0.33 -7.74
C VAL A 22 -0.61 0.11 -6.31
N THR A 23 0.68 0.32 -6.08
CA THR A 23 1.31 0.08 -4.78
C THR A 23 2.09 1.31 -4.31
N GLY A 24 1.88 1.68 -3.07
CA GLY A 24 2.68 2.68 -2.35
C GLY A 24 3.22 2.11 -1.04
N THR A 25 4.44 2.47 -0.68
CA THR A 25 5.07 2.01 0.57
C THR A 25 6.01 3.08 1.14
N ASP A 26 6.11 3.11 2.46
CA ASP A 26 7.13 3.87 3.21
C ASP A 26 8.12 2.93 3.94
N LEU A 27 8.11 1.62 3.60
CA LEU A 27 8.85 0.50 4.19
C LEU A 27 8.22 -0.06 5.48
N GLU A 28 7.39 0.69 6.17
CA GLU A 28 6.66 0.23 7.36
C GLU A 28 5.23 -0.19 7.01
N LEU A 29 4.60 0.60 6.14
CA LEU A 29 3.25 0.37 5.64
C LEU A 29 3.28 0.25 4.11
N THR A 30 2.63 -0.79 3.60
CA THR A 30 2.38 -0.96 2.16
C THR A 30 0.89 -0.97 1.89
N ILE A 31 0.46 -0.12 0.96
CA ILE A 31 -0.91 -0.08 0.46
C ILE A 31 -0.92 -0.55 -0.98
N GLN A 32 -1.76 -1.51 -1.27
CA GLN A 32 -1.94 -2.05 -2.61
C GLN A 32 -3.42 -1.98 -2.99
N LEU A 33 -3.68 -1.47 -4.19
CA LEU A 33 -5.01 -1.39 -4.79
C LEU A 33 -4.98 -2.08 -6.15
N THR A 34 -6.02 -2.83 -6.44
CA THR A 34 -6.19 -3.53 -7.71
C THR A 34 -7.45 -3.02 -8.41
N VAL A 35 -7.33 -2.70 -9.69
CA VAL A 35 -8.42 -2.16 -10.52
C VAL A 35 -8.46 -2.92 -11.84
N GLU A 36 -9.66 -3.26 -12.32
CA GLU A 36 -9.86 -3.80 -13.67
C GLU A 36 -9.66 -2.70 -14.71
N VAL A 37 -8.90 -3.00 -15.73
CA VAL A 37 -8.57 -2.09 -16.85
C VAL A 37 -8.62 -2.85 -18.17
N GLY A 38 -8.63 -2.15 -19.30
CA GLY A 38 -8.36 -2.77 -20.60
C GLY A 38 -6.85 -2.80 -20.83
N GLY A 39 -6.19 -3.88 -20.42
CA GLY A 39 -4.75 -4.00 -20.56
C GLY A 39 -4.34 -4.42 -21.98
N GLU A 40 -3.58 -3.59 -22.67
CA GLU A 40 -3.04 -3.92 -23.99
C GLU A 40 -1.66 -4.59 -23.92
N ARG A 41 -0.87 -4.26 -22.91
CA ARG A 41 0.48 -4.80 -22.67
C ARG A 41 0.78 -4.86 -21.18
N ASP A 42 1.42 -5.95 -20.78
CA ASP A 42 1.97 -6.08 -19.43
C ASP A 42 3.17 -5.14 -19.24
N GLY A 43 3.30 -4.59 -18.04
CA GLY A 43 4.41 -3.73 -17.72
C GLY A 43 4.31 -3.14 -16.34
N ALA A 44 5.39 -2.51 -15.89
CA ALA A 44 5.44 -1.83 -14.61
C ALA A 44 6.26 -0.54 -14.70
N ALA A 45 5.84 0.46 -13.94
CA ALA A 45 6.59 1.71 -13.78
C ALA A 45 6.41 2.27 -12.37
N VAL A 46 7.39 3.02 -11.91
CA VAL A 46 7.28 3.83 -10.68
C VAL A 46 7.15 5.28 -11.10
N VAL A 47 6.11 5.95 -10.60
CA VAL A 47 5.83 7.35 -10.96
C VAL A 47 5.70 8.21 -9.72
N PRO A 48 6.06 9.52 -9.77
CA PRO A 48 5.90 10.42 -8.65
C PRO A 48 4.44 10.51 -8.21
N ALA A 49 4.12 10.01 -7.00
CA ALA A 49 2.75 9.86 -6.50
C ALA A 49 1.97 11.16 -6.48
N ARG A 50 2.60 12.25 -6.00
CA ARG A 50 1.97 13.56 -5.90
C ARG A 50 1.62 14.13 -7.26
N LEU A 51 2.57 14.06 -8.21
CA LEU A 51 2.37 14.59 -9.56
C LEU A 51 1.24 13.84 -10.28
N VAL A 52 1.27 12.51 -10.27
CA VAL A 52 0.21 11.70 -10.90
C VAL A 52 -1.13 11.94 -10.22
N GLY A 53 -1.15 12.03 -8.87
CA GLY A 53 -2.37 12.36 -8.13
C GLY A 53 -2.96 13.73 -8.51
N ASP A 54 -2.13 14.75 -8.74
CA ASP A 54 -2.58 16.06 -9.16
C ASP A 54 -3.07 16.04 -10.62
N ILE A 55 -2.39 15.31 -11.51
CA ILE A 55 -2.83 15.10 -12.91
C ILE A 55 -4.20 14.44 -12.92
N VAL A 56 -4.36 13.29 -12.23
CA VAL A 56 -5.62 12.53 -12.21
C VAL A 56 -6.80 13.37 -11.70
N LYS A 57 -6.58 14.22 -10.69
CA LYS A 57 -7.62 15.14 -10.20
C LYS A 57 -8.01 16.21 -11.21
N ALA A 58 -7.10 16.59 -12.11
CA ALA A 58 -7.32 17.59 -13.13
C ALA A 58 -7.91 17.02 -14.43
N LEU A 59 -7.92 15.69 -14.60
CA LEU A 59 -8.48 15.06 -15.79
C LEU A 59 -10.01 15.22 -15.84
N PRO A 60 -10.58 15.36 -17.03
CA PRO A 60 -12.02 15.30 -17.21
C PRO A 60 -12.54 13.89 -16.89
N ALA A 61 -13.81 13.79 -16.50
CA ALA A 61 -14.48 12.50 -16.33
C ALA A 61 -14.52 11.72 -17.65
N GLY A 62 -14.22 10.43 -17.61
CA GLY A 62 -14.22 9.55 -18.78
C GLY A 62 -13.12 8.50 -18.70
N ALA A 63 -12.86 7.87 -19.84
CA ALA A 63 -11.76 6.92 -19.96
C ALA A 63 -10.41 7.64 -19.87
N VAL A 64 -9.50 7.04 -19.15
CA VAL A 64 -8.10 7.48 -19.03
C VAL A 64 -7.22 6.42 -19.67
N GLU A 65 -6.35 6.83 -20.56
CA GLU A 65 -5.37 5.99 -21.22
C GLU A 65 -3.99 6.28 -20.62
N ILE A 66 -3.28 5.24 -20.26
CA ILE A 66 -1.94 5.32 -19.69
C ILE A 66 -1.02 4.43 -20.54
N ASP A 67 0.01 5.02 -21.14
CA ASP A 67 0.98 4.29 -21.93
C ASP A 67 2.41 4.58 -21.46
N LEU A 68 3.22 3.53 -21.30
CA LEU A 68 4.64 3.64 -21.02
C LEU A 68 5.42 3.49 -22.32
N VAL A 69 5.99 4.60 -22.79
CA VAL A 69 6.82 4.62 -23.98
C VAL A 69 8.28 4.49 -23.57
N ASP A 70 8.88 3.39 -23.98
CA ASP A 70 10.32 3.18 -23.80
C ASP A 70 11.08 3.84 -24.95
N GLN A 71 11.68 4.99 -24.70
CA GLN A 71 12.42 5.76 -25.71
C GLN A 71 13.87 5.28 -25.90
N SER A 72 14.21 4.08 -25.45
CA SER A 72 15.56 3.50 -25.61
C SER A 72 16.04 3.46 -27.08
N SER A 73 15.10 3.54 -28.04
CA SER A 73 15.39 3.59 -29.48
C SER A 73 15.72 4.99 -30.02
N ALA A 74 15.50 6.07 -29.26
CA ALA A 74 15.61 7.45 -29.71
C ALA A 74 16.85 8.22 -29.18
N GLY A 75 17.79 7.52 -28.53
CA GLY A 75 19.11 8.08 -28.20
C GLY A 75 19.24 8.83 -26.89
N ASP A 76 18.19 9.13 -26.16
CA ASP A 76 18.22 9.76 -24.83
C ASP A 76 17.72 8.85 -23.68
N GLY A 77 17.41 7.60 -23.98
CA GLY A 77 17.30 6.49 -23.02
C GLY A 77 16.29 6.64 -21.88
N ALA A 78 15.44 7.65 -21.87
CA ALA A 78 14.51 7.92 -20.80
C ALA A 78 13.11 7.41 -21.16
N SER A 79 12.60 6.45 -20.38
CA SER A 79 11.18 6.05 -20.45
C SER A 79 10.29 7.23 -20.11
N GLU A 80 9.15 7.35 -20.76
CA GLU A 80 8.15 8.38 -20.54
C GLU A 80 6.77 7.73 -20.40
N MET A 81 6.02 8.12 -19.37
CA MET A 81 4.64 7.71 -19.20
C MET A 81 3.71 8.81 -19.70
N SER A 82 2.88 8.48 -20.69
CA SER A 82 1.82 9.34 -21.18
C SER A 82 0.51 9.02 -20.43
N ILE A 83 -0.19 10.05 -20.01
CA ILE A 83 -1.53 9.94 -19.38
C ILE A 83 -2.46 10.84 -20.19
N SER A 84 -3.49 10.28 -20.78
CA SER A 84 -4.43 11.02 -21.62
C SER A 84 -5.88 10.77 -21.24
N ALA A 85 -6.72 11.82 -21.37
CA ALA A 85 -8.17 11.76 -21.22
C ALA A 85 -8.82 12.83 -22.08
N GLY A 86 -9.63 12.43 -23.05
CA GLY A 86 -10.26 13.34 -24.00
C GLY A 86 -9.23 14.11 -24.82
N ARG A 87 -9.13 15.45 -24.60
CA ARG A 87 -8.12 16.30 -25.28
C ARG A 87 -6.94 16.67 -24.39
N SER A 88 -6.93 16.19 -23.16
CA SER A 88 -5.85 16.44 -22.21
C SER A 88 -4.81 15.33 -22.30
N GLN A 89 -3.54 15.70 -22.41
CA GLN A 89 -2.40 14.78 -22.44
C GLN A 89 -1.30 15.33 -21.54
N PHE A 90 -0.75 14.45 -20.74
CA PHE A 90 0.35 14.73 -19.81
C PHE A 90 1.45 13.71 -19.97
N SER A 91 2.69 14.14 -19.81
CA SER A 91 3.87 13.30 -19.81
C SER A 91 4.51 13.32 -18.43
N VAL A 92 4.82 12.14 -17.91
CA VAL A 92 5.46 11.96 -16.61
C VAL A 92 6.70 11.11 -16.77
N ARG A 93 7.82 11.58 -16.24
CA ARG A 93 9.06 10.80 -16.22
C ARG A 93 9.00 9.77 -15.09
N PRO A 94 9.11 8.46 -15.37
CA PRO A 94 9.17 7.44 -14.36
C PRO A 94 10.43 7.55 -13.50
N LEU A 95 10.34 7.04 -12.27
CA LEU A 95 11.47 6.78 -11.39
C LEU A 95 12.06 5.40 -11.70
N SER A 96 13.26 5.10 -11.16
CA SER A 96 13.87 3.79 -11.31
C SER A 96 12.98 2.70 -10.67
N LEU A 97 12.61 1.70 -11.48
CA LEU A 97 11.85 0.54 -11.00
C LEU A 97 12.72 -0.37 -10.13
N ASP A 98 14.02 -0.48 -10.46
CA ASP A 98 14.96 -1.35 -9.75
C ASP A 98 15.25 -0.87 -8.32
N ASP A 99 15.11 0.44 -8.08
CA ASP A 99 15.30 1.04 -6.76
C ASP A 99 14.04 0.94 -5.89
N TYR A 100 12.90 0.52 -6.46
CA TYR A 100 11.67 0.40 -5.70
C TYR A 100 11.69 -0.87 -4.83
N PRO A 101 11.34 -0.78 -3.53
CA PRO A 101 11.43 -1.91 -2.63
C PRO A 101 10.66 -3.12 -3.14
N ALA A 102 11.30 -4.29 -3.04
CA ALA A 102 10.61 -5.55 -3.32
C ALA A 102 9.43 -5.71 -2.34
N GLN A 103 8.30 -6.10 -2.87
CA GLN A 103 7.12 -6.37 -2.05
C GLN A 103 7.30 -7.74 -1.41
N THR A 104 7.10 -7.78 -0.10
CA THR A 104 6.96 -9.06 0.59
C THR A 104 5.58 -9.61 0.26
N GLU A 105 5.52 -10.75 -0.39
CA GLU A 105 4.26 -11.45 -0.57
C GLU A 105 3.70 -11.83 0.80
N PRO A 106 2.38 -11.68 1.02
CA PRO A 106 1.76 -12.13 2.25
C PRO A 106 2.01 -13.63 2.44
N ALA A 107 2.15 -14.06 3.70
CA ALA A 107 2.28 -15.47 4.02
C ALA A 107 1.13 -16.27 3.39
N THR A 108 1.43 -17.48 2.95
CA THR A 108 0.47 -18.36 2.25
C THR A 108 -0.74 -18.76 3.11
N GLU A 109 -0.63 -18.65 4.44
CA GLU A 109 -1.71 -18.88 5.38
C GLU A 109 -2.28 -17.54 5.85
N ALA A 110 -3.42 -17.16 5.30
CA ALA A 110 -4.14 -15.96 5.71
C ALA A 110 -5.19 -16.30 6.76
N VAL A 111 -5.22 -15.53 7.85
CA VAL A 111 -6.29 -15.57 8.84
C VAL A 111 -7.32 -14.50 8.50
N THR A 112 -8.57 -14.92 8.30
CA THR A 112 -9.68 -13.98 8.02
C THR A 112 -10.36 -13.60 9.32
N LEU A 113 -10.49 -12.31 9.58
CA LEU A 113 -11.13 -11.76 10.77
C LEU A 113 -12.31 -10.88 10.37
N PRO A 114 -13.46 -10.95 11.08
CA PRO A 114 -14.54 -10.00 10.89
C PRO A 114 -14.07 -8.58 11.24
N ALA A 115 -14.14 -7.65 10.29
CA ALA A 115 -13.63 -6.29 10.43
C ALA A 115 -14.24 -5.55 11.65
N ALA A 116 -15.53 -5.77 11.94
CA ALA A 116 -16.20 -5.17 13.09
C ALA A 116 -15.61 -5.65 14.42
N ALA A 117 -15.40 -6.96 14.58
CA ALA A 117 -14.83 -7.54 15.79
C ALA A 117 -13.38 -7.06 16.00
N MET A 118 -12.57 -7.03 14.96
CA MET A 118 -11.19 -6.50 14.96
C MET A 118 -11.16 -5.02 15.35
N SER A 119 -12.02 -4.20 14.75
CA SER A 119 -12.10 -2.77 15.01
C SER A 119 -12.51 -2.50 16.48
N ASP A 120 -13.48 -3.24 17.00
CA ASP A 120 -13.94 -3.10 18.40
C ASP A 120 -12.85 -3.51 19.39
N ALA A 121 -12.15 -4.61 19.13
CA ALA A 121 -11.07 -5.07 19.97
C ALA A 121 -9.89 -4.06 19.97
N LEU A 122 -9.49 -3.58 18.81
CA LEU A 122 -8.42 -2.56 18.69
C LEU A 122 -8.78 -1.29 19.44
N ARG A 123 -10.02 -0.78 19.34
CA ARG A 123 -10.46 0.41 20.08
C ARG A 123 -10.35 0.26 21.59
N GLN A 124 -10.50 -0.95 22.11
CA GLN A 124 -10.38 -1.25 23.53
C GLN A 124 -8.93 -1.26 24.00
N VAL A 125 -8.01 -1.86 23.21
CA VAL A 125 -6.62 -2.07 23.65
C VAL A 125 -5.68 -0.91 23.30
N VAL A 126 -5.85 -0.26 22.15
CA VAL A 126 -4.96 0.81 21.68
C VAL A 126 -4.78 1.95 22.70
N ARG A 127 -5.79 2.22 23.51
CA ARG A 127 -5.74 3.26 24.55
C ARG A 127 -4.72 3.00 25.65
N ALA A 128 -4.23 1.77 25.76
CA ALA A 128 -3.19 1.40 26.71
C ALA A 128 -1.78 1.43 26.09
N ALA A 129 -1.66 1.60 24.78
CA ALA A 129 -0.36 1.73 24.12
C ALA A 129 0.33 3.05 24.54
N SER A 130 1.66 3.03 24.54
CA SER A 130 2.48 4.20 24.84
C SER A 130 2.49 5.18 23.66
N THR A 131 2.66 6.46 23.95
CA THR A 131 2.95 7.51 22.95
C THR A 131 4.43 7.92 22.99
N ASP A 132 5.25 7.19 23.72
CA ASP A 132 6.70 7.47 23.88
C ASP A 132 7.51 6.68 22.84
N ASP A 133 7.97 7.37 21.81
CA ASP A 133 8.77 6.79 20.71
C ASP A 133 10.12 6.23 21.17
N ALA A 134 10.62 6.65 22.34
CA ALA A 134 11.83 6.08 22.91
C ALA A 134 11.66 4.61 23.31
N ARG A 135 10.42 4.17 23.49
CA ARG A 135 10.04 2.78 23.78
C ARG A 135 9.14 2.23 22.67
N ALA A 136 9.67 2.20 21.46
CA ALA A 136 8.92 1.85 20.24
C ALA A 136 8.09 0.57 20.36
N VAL A 137 8.59 -0.46 21.06
CA VAL A 137 7.86 -1.73 21.27
C VAL A 137 6.55 -1.57 22.03
N LEU A 138 6.40 -0.51 22.83
CA LEU A 138 5.20 -0.24 23.60
C LEU A 138 4.19 0.66 22.86
N THR A 139 4.55 1.22 21.71
CA THR A 139 3.65 2.07 20.92
C THR A 139 2.67 1.28 20.06
N GLY A 140 2.86 -0.04 20.00
CA GLY A 140 2.05 -0.96 19.21
C GLY A 140 1.08 -1.80 20.03
N VAL A 141 0.29 -2.60 19.33
CA VAL A 141 -0.55 -3.65 19.89
C VAL A 141 0.08 -4.99 19.52
N LEU A 142 0.37 -5.82 20.51
CA LEU A 142 0.78 -7.21 20.30
C LEU A 142 -0.43 -8.02 19.84
N LEU A 143 -0.29 -8.74 18.74
CA LEU A 143 -1.21 -9.76 18.27
C LEU A 143 -0.58 -11.12 18.52
N ALA A 144 -1.16 -11.92 19.39
CA ALA A 144 -0.69 -13.27 19.73
C ALA A 144 -1.74 -14.30 19.31
N ALA A 145 -1.32 -15.29 18.51
CA ALA A 145 -2.15 -16.45 18.24
C ALA A 145 -2.16 -17.34 19.48
N GLU A 146 -3.35 -17.70 19.95
CA GLU A 146 -3.60 -18.61 21.06
C GLU A 146 -4.36 -19.82 20.52
N ASP A 147 -4.41 -20.92 21.28
CA ASP A 147 -5.06 -22.17 20.84
C ASP A 147 -6.54 -22.01 20.48
N ASP A 148 -7.21 -21.02 21.06
CA ASP A 148 -8.65 -20.76 20.92
C ASP A 148 -8.98 -19.41 20.23
N GLY A 149 -7.98 -18.73 19.65
CA GLY A 149 -8.21 -17.47 18.94
C GLY A 149 -7.03 -16.51 18.87
N LEU A 150 -7.34 -15.22 18.83
CA LEU A 150 -6.37 -14.14 18.75
C LEU A 150 -6.44 -13.29 20.02
N ARG A 151 -5.32 -13.13 20.72
CA ARG A 151 -5.15 -12.22 21.85
C ARG A 151 -4.51 -10.92 21.40
N MET A 152 -5.08 -9.81 21.79
CA MET A 152 -4.55 -8.46 21.59
C MET A 152 -4.12 -7.87 22.92
N VAL A 153 -2.90 -7.33 22.99
CA VAL A 153 -2.34 -6.74 24.19
C VAL A 153 -1.68 -5.41 23.89
N ALA A 154 -1.93 -4.41 24.72
CA ALA A 154 -1.20 -3.15 24.70
C ALA A 154 -0.89 -2.68 26.12
N THR A 155 0.25 -2.04 26.31
CA THR A 155 0.69 -1.49 27.60
C THR A 155 1.60 -0.28 27.40
N ASP A 156 1.55 0.66 28.36
CA ASP A 156 2.50 1.77 28.48
C ASP A 156 3.41 1.64 29.71
N SER A 157 3.43 0.47 30.37
CA SER A 157 4.09 0.12 31.64
C SER A 157 3.34 0.57 32.89
N TYR A 158 2.31 1.41 32.78
CA TYR A 158 1.46 1.83 33.90
C TYR A 158 0.09 1.16 33.87
N ARG A 159 -0.38 0.81 32.69
CA ARG A 159 -1.65 0.13 32.44
C ARG A 159 -1.48 -0.94 31.38
N LEU A 160 -2.33 -1.94 31.44
CA LEU A 160 -2.38 -3.06 30.49
C LEU A 160 -3.82 -3.25 30.03
N ALA A 161 -4.03 -3.38 28.75
CA ALA A 161 -5.29 -3.80 28.17
C ALA A 161 -5.10 -5.11 27.41
N VAL A 162 -6.01 -6.05 27.63
CA VAL A 162 -6.04 -7.35 26.97
C VAL A 162 -7.43 -7.57 26.40
N ARG A 163 -7.49 -8.07 25.18
CA ARG A 163 -8.74 -8.47 24.52
C ARG A 163 -8.53 -9.75 23.75
N ASP A 164 -9.35 -10.74 24.06
CA ASP A 164 -9.37 -12.02 23.33
C ASP A 164 -10.50 -12.00 22.29
N LEU A 165 -10.17 -12.45 21.08
CA LEU A 165 -11.10 -12.75 20.00
C LEU A 165 -11.10 -14.26 19.81
N PRO A 166 -12.17 -14.96 20.23
CA PRO A 166 -12.24 -16.41 20.10
C PRO A 166 -12.32 -16.84 18.62
N GLU A 167 -11.85 -18.04 18.31
CA GLU A 167 -11.82 -18.60 16.96
C GLU A 167 -13.20 -18.59 16.28
N SER A 168 -14.28 -18.80 17.04
CA SER A 168 -15.66 -18.70 16.55
C SER A 168 -16.05 -17.33 16.03
N SER A 169 -15.33 -16.27 16.41
CA SER A 169 -15.49 -14.92 15.85
C SER A 169 -14.58 -14.64 14.65
N MET A 170 -13.64 -15.55 14.37
CA MET A 170 -12.69 -15.44 13.26
C MET A 170 -13.18 -16.19 12.01
N LEU A 171 -13.95 -17.26 12.20
CA LEU A 171 -14.61 -17.97 11.12
C LEU A 171 -15.92 -17.22 10.82
N GLY A 172 -15.86 -16.31 9.83
CA GLY A 172 -17.06 -15.66 9.29
C GLY A 172 -18.01 -16.73 8.76
N SER A 173 -19.23 -16.74 9.26
CA SER A 173 -20.37 -17.54 8.77
C SER A 173 -20.78 -17.13 7.35
#